data_9109c842583b4c928307b787c924dea0
#
_entry.id   9109c842583b4c928307b787c924dea0
#
_cell.length_a   1.000
_cell.length_b   1.000
_cell.length_c   1.000
_cell.angle_alpha   90.00
_cell.angle_beta   90.00
_cell.angle_gamma   90.00
#
_symmetry.space_group_name_H-M   'P 1'
#
loop_
_entity.id
_entity.type
_entity.pdbx_description
1 polymer ?
#
loop_
_entity_poly.entity_id
_entity_poly.type
_entity_poly.pdbx_seq_one_letter_code
_entity_poly.pdbx_strand_id
1 'polypeptide(L)'
;MKRLIIASAILMLGLGAEAAPKADGFNRITNDSFWYATDGTPIYSQGGGIFRFKDPQTGKERYYWYGVHYKEAEKYMANPSITYDKCNFESVDLHTSDDLVHWSPAVPVLTKEEVKEHGEMGWLGRMGVAYLPEAKLYALFIQHNNAVMVATSESPEGPFRWNHEIDMTDRIGTPNTGDQTVFTDPDTGISYLIYSYGRGRNKQYVSRIGIKDGRPDLLDLKEVCKGESREGNCMFKHNGKYYMVASNIYGWDGSLTYYVSADDIYGPYTPVNDMQVMRGCEDDYSHVAQTGFFYTIPGSKKSTVLYCGDRWADFAGNGVGYNQWMPLSFAGDTPVLNSLHSWELNEQTGEWRVAPDNNYVLNGSFEADRRSVPLSVKPRQDKLTGWETEIIKGNKVVIDGPDSPRLNFDNTMADRRIVTGEKSLYFADKVPFERKVTQQITSTESVKLPDGLYTMTAMVKHTPGFGHITMFAESGGKRFSTDINSNHTQWMPLRIEGVRVRNGKATVGFHVSGDAGAECQIDDVTLVRQQ
;
A
#
# COMPACT_ATOMS: atom_id res chain seq x y z
N MET A 1 32.52 -43.34 12.28
CA MET A 1 31.33 -42.51 12.48
C MET A 1 31.47 -41.26 11.62
N LYS A 2 30.88 -41.30 10.41
CA LYS A 2 30.86 -40.13 9.50
C LYS A 2 29.62 -39.30 9.83
N ARG A 3 29.82 -38.09 10.29
CA ARG A 3 28.73 -37.10 10.48
C ARG A 3 28.29 -36.62 9.10
N LEU A 4 27.04 -36.90 8.77
CA LEU A 4 26.35 -36.34 7.62
C LEU A 4 25.95 -34.92 7.98
N ILE A 5 26.56 -33.92 7.35
CA ILE A 5 26.14 -32.53 7.40
C ILE A 5 25.07 -32.40 6.33
N ILE A 6 23.81 -32.34 6.75
CA ILE A 6 22.70 -31.95 5.87
C ILE A 6 22.76 -30.42 5.75
N ALA A 7 23.29 -29.94 4.64
CA ALA A 7 23.18 -28.55 4.25
C ALA A 7 21.75 -28.31 3.79
N SER A 8 21.00 -27.60 4.59
CA SER A 8 19.71 -27.04 4.17
C SER A 8 19.97 -26.02 3.07
N ALA A 9 19.71 -26.38 1.84
CA ALA A 9 19.67 -25.46 0.73
C ALA A 9 18.43 -24.57 0.91
N ILE A 10 18.65 -23.35 1.38
CA ILE A 10 17.66 -22.27 1.26
C ILE A 10 17.52 -22.01 -0.23
N LEU A 11 16.39 -22.40 -0.77
CA LEU A 11 15.99 -22.06 -2.13
C LEU A 11 15.78 -20.54 -2.16
N MET A 12 16.80 -19.78 -2.53
CA MET A 12 16.62 -18.45 -3.04
C MET A 12 15.81 -18.57 -4.32
N LEU A 13 14.50 -18.39 -4.22
CA LEU A 13 13.63 -18.25 -5.38
C LEU A 13 14.09 -17.04 -6.16
N GLY A 14 14.44 -17.32 -7.35
CA GLY A 14 14.93 -16.64 -8.48
C GLY A 14 14.85 -15.13 -8.48
N LEU A 15 15.99 -14.52 -8.75
CA LEU A 15 16.11 -13.30 -9.51
C LEU A 15 15.07 -13.36 -10.64
N GLY A 16 14.03 -12.52 -10.52
CA GLY A 16 13.03 -12.38 -11.55
C GLY A 16 13.71 -11.86 -12.82
N ALA A 17 14.06 -12.77 -13.71
CA ALA A 17 14.27 -12.40 -15.09
C ALA A 17 12.95 -11.78 -15.57
N GLU A 18 12.96 -10.51 -15.97
CA GLU A 18 11.82 -9.86 -16.60
C GLU A 18 11.26 -10.79 -17.66
N ALA A 19 10.02 -11.18 -17.48
CA ALA A 19 9.31 -11.85 -18.55
C ALA A 19 9.14 -10.84 -19.69
N ALA A 20 9.67 -11.15 -20.86
CA ALA A 20 9.44 -10.36 -22.06
C ALA A 20 7.95 -10.00 -22.18
N PRO A 21 7.60 -8.79 -22.67
CA PRO A 21 6.20 -8.38 -22.82
C PRO A 21 5.38 -9.50 -23.45
N LYS A 22 4.27 -9.88 -22.80
CA LYS A 22 3.41 -10.93 -23.32
C LYS A 22 2.86 -10.53 -24.68
N ALA A 23 2.71 -11.46 -25.57
CA ALA A 23 2.18 -11.23 -26.92
C ALA A 23 0.76 -10.60 -26.93
N ASP A 24 0.02 -10.70 -25.82
CA ASP A 24 -1.30 -10.10 -25.61
C ASP A 24 -1.25 -8.67 -25.04
N GLY A 25 -0.05 -8.13 -24.78
CA GLY A 25 0.17 -6.77 -24.27
C GLY A 25 -0.16 -6.57 -22.79
N PHE A 26 -0.45 -7.64 -22.03
CA PHE A 26 -0.68 -7.56 -20.59
C PHE A 26 0.62 -7.79 -19.83
N ASN A 27 0.98 -6.84 -18.96
CA ASN A 27 2.14 -6.91 -18.09
C ASN A 27 1.69 -7.05 -16.64
N ARG A 28 2.51 -7.73 -15.82
CA ARG A 28 2.15 -8.10 -14.46
C ARG A 28 2.59 -7.06 -13.43
N ILE A 29 1.70 -6.77 -12.48
CA ILE A 29 1.97 -6.05 -11.24
C ILE A 29 1.76 -7.03 -10.07
N THR A 30 2.76 -7.13 -9.19
CA THR A 30 2.71 -7.98 -7.98
C THR A 30 2.96 -7.10 -6.76
N ASN A 31 2.02 -7.08 -5.83
CA ASN A 31 2.07 -6.37 -4.58
C ASN A 31 2.79 -7.18 -3.47
N ASP A 32 2.90 -6.63 -2.27
CA ASP A 32 3.53 -7.25 -1.08
C ASP A 32 5.01 -7.63 -1.25
N SER A 33 5.72 -6.95 -2.14
CA SER A 33 7.13 -7.21 -2.40
C SER A 33 7.86 -5.96 -2.88
N PHE A 34 9.18 -5.95 -2.76
CA PHE A 34 10.00 -4.97 -3.48
C PHE A 34 9.88 -5.18 -4.98
N TRP A 35 9.78 -4.08 -5.70
CA TRP A 35 9.87 -4.09 -7.16
C TRP A 35 11.30 -3.87 -7.62
N TYR A 36 11.57 -4.29 -8.85
CA TYR A 36 12.87 -4.19 -9.46
C TYR A 36 12.79 -3.42 -10.77
N ALA A 37 13.78 -2.59 -11.00
CA ALA A 37 13.97 -1.93 -12.28
C ALA A 37 14.44 -2.91 -13.37
N THR A 38 14.43 -2.47 -14.62
CA THR A 38 14.78 -3.30 -15.79
C THR A 38 16.23 -3.82 -15.79
N ASP A 39 17.09 -3.29 -14.95
CA ASP A 39 18.45 -3.79 -14.72
C ASP A 39 18.57 -4.72 -13.51
N GLY A 40 17.46 -5.01 -12.83
CA GLY A 40 17.41 -5.85 -11.63
C GLY A 40 17.76 -5.12 -10.32
N THR A 41 17.93 -3.79 -10.33
CA THR A 41 18.10 -3.02 -9.08
C THR A 41 16.76 -2.81 -8.39
N PRO A 42 16.69 -2.84 -7.03
CA PRO A 42 15.45 -2.60 -6.30
C PRO A 42 14.94 -1.16 -6.51
N ILE A 43 13.62 -1.00 -6.51
CA ILE A 43 12.95 0.30 -6.51
C ILE A 43 12.59 0.67 -5.08
N TYR A 44 13.12 1.78 -4.60
CA TYR A 44 12.79 2.38 -3.30
C TYR A 44 12.11 3.73 -3.54
N SER A 45 10.78 3.72 -3.72
CA SER A 45 10.05 4.93 -4.10
C SER A 45 8.73 5.01 -3.33
N GLN A 46 8.57 6.02 -2.48
CA GLN A 46 7.39 6.22 -1.66
C GLN A 46 6.96 7.68 -1.64
N GLY A 47 5.69 7.93 -1.36
CA GLY A 47 5.16 9.27 -1.16
C GLY A 47 5.17 10.20 -2.37
N GLY A 48 5.33 9.66 -3.55
CA GLY A 48 5.55 10.41 -4.78
C GLY A 48 4.34 10.52 -5.70
N GLY A 49 4.59 10.43 -7.03
CA GLY A 49 3.57 10.48 -8.05
C GLY A 49 4.08 10.07 -9.43
N ILE A 50 3.15 9.66 -10.28
CA ILE A 50 3.39 9.40 -11.70
C ILE A 50 2.88 10.58 -12.52
N PHE A 51 3.72 11.06 -13.42
CA PHE A 51 3.40 12.16 -14.35
C PHE A 51 3.72 11.74 -15.77
N ARG A 52 3.04 12.34 -16.72
CA ARG A 52 3.28 12.08 -18.14
C ARG A 52 3.89 13.32 -18.78
N PHE A 53 5.12 13.20 -19.22
CA PHE A 53 5.85 14.28 -19.85
C PHE A 53 6.45 13.80 -21.17
N LYS A 54 6.81 14.77 -22.04
CA LYS A 54 7.58 14.49 -23.25
C LYS A 54 9.03 14.21 -22.86
N ASP A 55 9.52 13.08 -23.31
CA ASP A 55 10.92 12.70 -23.19
C ASP A 55 11.79 13.74 -23.92
N PRO A 56 12.79 14.35 -23.27
CA PRO A 56 13.58 15.43 -23.86
C PRO A 56 14.39 15.00 -25.10
N GLN A 57 14.74 13.71 -25.20
CA GLN A 57 15.59 13.19 -26.27
C GLN A 57 14.77 12.73 -27.46
N THR A 58 13.63 12.11 -27.24
CA THR A 58 12.82 11.50 -28.30
C THR A 58 11.58 12.30 -28.65
N GLY A 59 11.15 13.22 -27.78
CA GLY A 59 9.91 13.98 -27.90
C GLY A 59 8.63 13.15 -27.69
N LYS A 60 8.75 11.86 -27.36
CA LYS A 60 7.62 10.98 -27.10
C LYS A 60 7.12 11.15 -25.66
N GLU A 61 5.83 10.98 -25.46
CA GLU A 61 5.23 10.91 -24.13
C GLU A 61 5.72 9.65 -23.40
N ARG A 62 6.16 9.83 -22.15
CA ARG A 62 6.57 8.75 -21.23
C ARG A 62 6.02 8.96 -19.84
N TYR A 63 6.03 7.94 -19.01
CA TYR A 63 5.71 7.99 -17.61
C TYR A 63 6.96 8.28 -16.80
N TYR A 64 6.84 9.23 -15.87
CA TYR A 64 7.87 9.67 -14.94
C TYR A 64 7.34 9.45 -13.52
N TRP A 65 7.90 8.50 -12.82
CA TRP A 65 7.55 8.21 -11.43
C TRP A 65 8.63 8.75 -10.51
N TYR A 66 8.28 9.79 -9.75
CA TYR A 66 9.13 10.36 -8.73
C TYR A 66 8.68 9.85 -7.37
N GLY A 67 9.63 9.53 -6.48
CA GLY A 67 9.35 9.12 -5.12
C GLY A 67 10.54 9.36 -4.19
N VAL A 68 10.27 9.42 -2.90
CA VAL A 68 11.31 9.55 -1.89
C VAL A 68 12.01 8.21 -1.69
N HIS A 69 13.31 8.24 -1.70
CA HIS A 69 14.17 7.13 -1.31
C HIS A 69 14.64 7.35 0.12
N TYR A 70 14.26 6.43 1.01
CA TYR A 70 14.73 6.40 2.40
C TYR A 70 15.74 5.29 2.60
N LYS A 71 16.85 5.59 3.29
CA LYS A 71 17.94 4.64 3.55
C LYS A 71 17.49 3.39 4.30
N GLU A 72 16.45 3.50 5.09
CA GLU A 72 15.90 2.41 5.90
C GLU A 72 15.23 1.33 5.05
N ALA A 73 14.71 1.66 3.87
CA ALA A 73 14.18 0.67 2.93
C ALA A 73 15.28 -0.29 2.45
N GLU A 74 16.46 0.24 2.10
CA GLU A 74 17.62 -0.59 1.75
C GLU A 74 18.07 -1.48 2.92
N LYS A 75 18.14 -0.90 4.13
CA LYS A 75 18.53 -1.63 5.34
C LYS A 75 17.54 -2.75 5.67
N TYR A 76 16.25 -2.47 5.56
CA TYR A 76 15.20 -3.47 5.78
C TYR A 76 15.29 -4.61 4.76
N MET A 77 15.45 -4.28 3.49
CA MET A 77 15.63 -5.30 2.45
C MET A 77 16.87 -6.17 2.71
N ALA A 78 17.98 -5.56 3.12
CA ALA A 78 19.22 -6.28 3.43
C ALA A 78 19.11 -7.14 4.69
N ASN A 79 18.37 -6.68 5.72
CA ASN A 79 18.20 -7.40 6.98
C ASN A 79 16.84 -7.12 7.65
N PRO A 80 15.76 -7.79 7.23
CA PRO A 80 14.42 -7.57 7.76
C PRO A 80 14.24 -8.03 9.22
N SER A 81 15.25 -8.70 9.81
CA SER A 81 15.20 -9.14 11.21
C SER A 81 15.58 -8.04 12.22
N ILE A 82 15.94 -6.85 11.76
CA ILE A 82 16.29 -5.70 12.61
C ILE A 82 15.20 -4.65 12.49
N THR A 83 14.82 -4.03 13.62
CA THR A 83 13.97 -2.85 13.64
C THR A 83 14.82 -1.60 13.48
N TYR A 84 14.37 -0.69 12.64
CA TYR A 84 14.98 0.61 12.38
C TYR A 84 14.08 1.72 12.92
N ASP A 85 14.64 2.71 13.59
CA ASP A 85 13.91 3.75 14.35
C ASP A 85 13.89 5.12 13.67
N LYS A 86 14.47 5.24 12.49
CA LYS A 86 14.62 6.51 11.77
C LYS A 86 14.32 6.36 10.30
N CYS A 87 13.79 7.46 9.74
CA CYS A 87 13.59 7.66 8.34
C CYS A 87 14.59 8.71 7.83
N ASN A 88 15.61 8.29 7.10
CA ASN A 88 16.64 9.16 6.56
C ASN A 88 16.47 9.33 5.05
N PHE A 89 16.22 10.56 4.63
CA PHE A 89 16.15 10.92 3.22
C PHE A 89 17.51 10.75 2.53
N GLU A 90 17.53 10.06 1.40
CA GLU A 90 18.71 9.96 0.52
C GLU A 90 18.54 10.83 -0.72
N SER A 91 17.39 10.69 -1.41
CA SER A 91 17.09 11.42 -2.64
C SER A 91 15.60 11.41 -2.95
N VAL A 92 15.21 12.23 -3.91
CA VAL A 92 14.06 11.95 -4.75
C VAL A 92 14.59 11.18 -5.95
N ASP A 93 14.11 9.96 -6.12
CA ASP A 93 14.46 9.11 -7.24
C ASP A 93 13.41 9.22 -8.35
N LEU A 94 13.88 9.19 -9.59
CA LEU A 94 13.07 9.11 -10.78
C LEU A 94 13.24 7.74 -11.43
N HIS A 95 12.10 7.16 -11.79
CA HIS A 95 12.01 6.02 -12.70
C HIS A 95 11.16 6.41 -13.91
N THR A 96 11.51 5.94 -15.11
CA THR A 96 10.73 6.16 -16.32
C THR A 96 10.20 4.85 -16.88
N SER A 97 9.03 4.90 -17.52
CA SER A 97 8.39 3.73 -18.13
C SER A 97 7.58 4.12 -19.37
N ASP A 98 7.37 3.17 -20.26
CA ASP A 98 6.48 3.29 -21.41
C ASP A 98 5.17 2.51 -21.21
N ASP A 99 5.05 1.71 -20.12
CA ASP A 99 3.91 0.80 -19.90
C ASP A 99 3.42 0.71 -18.44
N LEU A 100 3.95 1.54 -17.51
CA LEU A 100 3.62 1.58 -16.07
C LEU A 100 4.02 0.31 -15.28
N VAL A 101 4.74 -0.63 -15.89
CA VAL A 101 5.15 -1.88 -15.26
C VAL A 101 6.66 -2.06 -15.29
N HIS A 102 7.29 -1.81 -16.45
CA HIS A 102 8.72 -1.90 -16.63
C HIS A 102 9.38 -0.53 -16.41
N TRP A 103 10.05 -0.39 -15.28
CA TRP A 103 10.64 0.88 -14.84
C TRP A 103 12.14 0.92 -15.06
N SER A 104 12.68 2.06 -15.48
CA SER A 104 14.11 2.28 -15.59
C SER A 104 14.80 2.18 -14.23
N PRO A 105 16.12 1.93 -14.18
CA PRO A 105 16.93 2.16 -12.97
C PRO A 105 16.70 3.55 -12.40
N ALA A 106 16.88 3.69 -11.08
CA ALA A 106 16.72 4.95 -10.37
C ALA A 106 17.71 6.01 -10.84
N VAL A 107 17.22 7.24 -11.05
CA VAL A 107 18.04 8.43 -11.23
C VAL A 107 17.75 9.38 -10.07
N PRO A 108 18.72 9.68 -9.17
CA PRO A 108 18.52 10.64 -8.09
C PRO A 108 18.42 12.05 -8.68
N VAL A 109 17.21 12.60 -8.71
CA VAL A 109 16.93 13.91 -9.34
C VAL A 109 16.99 15.08 -8.36
N LEU A 110 16.83 14.83 -7.06
CA LEU A 110 17.09 15.78 -5.97
C LEU A 110 17.82 15.02 -4.86
N THR A 111 19.04 15.42 -4.53
CA THR A 111 19.89 14.72 -3.56
C THR A 111 19.85 15.39 -2.19
N LYS A 112 20.21 14.65 -1.16
CA LYS A 112 20.36 15.19 0.21
C LYS A 112 21.43 16.27 0.29
N GLU A 113 22.47 16.21 -0.55
CA GLU A 113 23.53 17.23 -0.63
C GLU A 113 22.94 18.56 -1.08
N GLU A 114 22.15 18.57 -2.15
CA GLU A 114 21.46 19.77 -2.65
C GLU A 114 20.59 20.39 -1.56
N VAL A 115 19.82 19.57 -0.82
CA VAL A 115 18.97 20.07 0.26
C VAL A 115 19.80 20.68 1.40
N LYS A 116 20.89 20.01 1.80
CA LYS A 116 21.78 20.46 2.90
C LYS A 116 22.48 21.78 2.62
N GLU A 117 22.79 22.08 1.37
CA GLU A 117 23.41 23.34 0.99
C GLU A 117 22.52 24.55 1.28
N HIS A 118 21.21 24.34 1.39
CA HIS A 118 20.21 25.41 1.54
C HIS A 118 19.49 25.43 2.91
N GLY A 119 19.78 24.49 3.81
CA GLY A 119 19.18 24.50 5.15
C GLY A 119 19.35 23.19 5.92
N GLU A 120 18.60 23.07 7.03
CA GLU A 120 18.55 21.85 7.80
C GLU A 120 17.82 20.76 7.01
N MET A 121 18.37 19.56 7.01
CA MET A 121 17.79 18.43 6.27
C MET A 121 16.32 18.14 6.64
N GLY A 122 16.00 18.15 7.90
CA GLY A 122 14.70 17.79 8.36
C GLY A 122 14.10 16.53 7.71
N TRP A 123 12.80 16.35 7.90
CA TRP A 123 12.05 15.30 7.23
C TRP A 123 11.53 15.82 5.89
N LEU A 124 11.75 15.05 4.82
CA LEU A 124 11.18 15.28 3.50
C LEU A 124 10.25 14.10 3.17
N GLY A 125 9.06 14.40 2.71
CA GLY A 125 8.02 13.41 2.49
C GLY A 125 7.31 13.54 1.16
N ARG A 126 6.01 13.60 1.20
CA ARG A 126 5.16 13.56 0.02
C ARG A 126 5.42 14.70 -0.95
N MET A 127 5.37 14.38 -2.25
CA MET A 127 5.76 15.31 -3.30
C MET A 127 4.96 15.12 -4.58
N GLY A 128 5.21 16.02 -5.53
CA GLY A 128 4.84 15.87 -6.91
C GLY A 128 5.52 16.90 -7.81
N VAL A 129 5.45 16.71 -9.11
CA VAL A 129 6.10 17.54 -10.12
C VAL A 129 5.05 18.17 -11.04
N ALA A 130 5.14 19.49 -11.25
CA ALA A 130 4.33 20.25 -12.20
C ALA A 130 5.21 20.76 -13.35
N TYR A 131 4.75 20.66 -14.59
CA TYR A 131 5.34 21.42 -15.70
C TYR A 131 4.68 22.78 -15.83
N LEU A 132 5.47 23.83 -15.90
CA LEU A 132 5.03 25.23 -15.98
C LEU A 132 5.42 25.78 -17.36
N PRO A 133 4.50 25.74 -18.34
CA PRO A 133 4.82 26.08 -19.72
C PRO A 133 5.23 27.53 -19.91
N GLU A 134 4.70 28.47 -19.09
CA GLU A 134 5.06 29.88 -19.14
C GLU A 134 6.51 30.16 -18.78
N ALA A 135 7.10 29.35 -17.91
CA ALA A 135 8.50 29.44 -17.51
C ALA A 135 9.39 28.37 -18.17
N LYS A 136 8.78 27.38 -18.86
CA LYS A 136 9.43 26.19 -19.42
C LYS A 136 10.23 25.42 -18.35
N LEU A 137 9.67 25.31 -17.16
CA LEU A 137 10.30 24.66 -16.01
C LEU A 137 9.44 23.52 -15.47
N TYR A 138 10.10 22.51 -14.95
CA TYR A 138 9.53 21.50 -14.06
C TYR A 138 9.75 21.95 -12.64
N ALA A 139 8.69 22.00 -11.83
CA ALA A 139 8.71 22.40 -10.45
C ALA A 139 8.31 21.22 -9.56
N LEU A 140 9.21 20.78 -8.70
CA LEU A 140 8.98 19.76 -7.69
C LEU A 140 8.55 20.46 -6.40
N PHE A 141 7.38 20.08 -5.89
CA PHE A 141 6.84 20.53 -4.60
C PHE A 141 6.96 19.36 -3.62
N ILE A 142 7.72 19.52 -2.56
CA ILE A 142 7.95 18.48 -1.57
C ILE A 142 7.62 18.98 -0.17
N GLN A 143 6.97 18.15 0.62
CA GLN A 143 6.71 18.41 2.04
C GLN A 143 8.05 18.42 2.79
N HIS A 144 8.33 19.53 3.46
CA HIS A 144 9.53 19.71 4.26
C HIS A 144 9.13 20.31 5.61
N ASN A 145 9.56 19.76 6.72
CA ASN A 145 9.30 20.15 8.10
C ASN A 145 8.28 21.28 8.32
N ASN A 146 8.71 22.53 8.11
CA ASN A 146 7.94 23.75 8.39
C ASN A 146 7.61 24.56 7.13
N ALA A 147 7.64 23.94 5.95
CA ALA A 147 7.37 24.63 4.69
C ALA A 147 6.99 23.64 3.58
N VAL A 148 6.59 24.16 2.43
CA VAL A 148 6.60 23.46 1.16
C VAL A 148 7.88 23.85 0.42
N MET A 149 8.82 22.93 0.29
CA MET A 149 10.03 23.17 -0.47
C MET A 149 9.74 23.08 -1.97
N VAL A 150 10.29 24.00 -2.73
CA VAL A 150 10.21 24.03 -4.18
C VAL A 150 11.61 23.89 -4.78
N ALA A 151 11.76 22.91 -5.66
CA ALA A 151 12.95 22.75 -6.48
C ALA A 151 12.58 22.78 -7.97
N THR A 152 13.47 23.24 -8.84
CA THR A 152 13.17 23.41 -10.28
C THR A 152 14.22 22.77 -11.17
N SER A 153 13.78 22.36 -12.38
CA SER A 153 14.64 21.85 -13.44
C SER A 153 14.11 22.25 -14.81
N GLU A 154 14.98 22.37 -15.79
CA GLU A 154 14.60 22.55 -17.21
C GLU A 154 14.21 21.22 -17.89
N SER A 155 14.52 20.09 -17.22
CA SER A 155 14.23 18.73 -17.70
C SER A 155 13.39 17.95 -16.69
N PRO A 156 12.45 17.08 -17.11
CA PRO A 156 11.77 16.17 -16.21
C PRO A 156 12.75 15.16 -15.59
N GLU A 157 13.91 14.93 -16.19
CA GLU A 157 14.96 14.03 -15.70
C GLU A 157 15.88 14.70 -14.68
N GLY A 158 15.59 15.95 -14.29
CA GLY A 158 16.43 16.69 -13.37
C GLY A 158 17.77 17.15 -13.97
N PRO A 159 18.79 17.48 -13.16
CA PRO A 159 18.68 17.58 -11.71
C PRO A 159 17.77 18.73 -11.28
N PHE A 160 16.98 18.49 -10.25
CA PHE A 160 16.23 19.57 -9.60
C PHE A 160 17.16 20.32 -8.64
N ARG A 161 17.08 21.65 -8.71
CA ARG A 161 17.84 22.56 -7.87
C ARG A 161 16.91 23.28 -6.92
N TRP A 162 17.33 23.46 -5.71
CA TRP A 162 16.63 24.30 -4.73
C TRP A 162 16.22 25.63 -5.34
N ASN A 163 14.99 26.04 -5.13
CA ASN A 163 14.49 27.33 -5.58
C ASN A 163 14.10 28.19 -4.38
N HIS A 164 13.15 27.76 -3.58
CA HIS A 164 12.71 28.46 -2.35
C HIS A 164 11.80 27.57 -1.51
N GLU A 165 11.43 28.07 -0.34
CA GLU A 165 10.36 27.51 0.49
C GLU A 165 9.13 28.42 0.49
N ILE A 166 7.96 27.80 0.55
CA ILE A 166 6.68 28.46 0.72
C ILE A 166 6.24 28.27 2.17
N ASP A 167 6.28 29.34 2.97
CA ASP A 167 5.64 29.37 4.29
C ASP A 167 4.13 29.53 4.09
N MET A 168 3.37 28.57 4.61
CA MET A 168 1.91 28.54 4.46
C MET A 168 1.17 29.30 5.56
N THR A 169 1.87 29.94 6.53
CA THR A 169 1.28 30.57 7.71
C THR A 169 0.23 31.62 7.33
N ASP A 170 0.54 32.50 6.40
CA ASP A 170 -0.40 33.55 5.96
C ASP A 170 -1.55 33.00 5.10
N ARG A 171 -1.41 31.80 4.58
CA ARG A 171 -2.37 31.17 3.67
C ARG A 171 -3.36 30.28 4.40
N ILE A 172 -2.88 29.44 5.32
CA ILE A 172 -3.71 28.45 6.03
C ILE A 172 -3.54 28.46 7.55
N GLY A 173 -2.68 29.34 8.11
CA GLY A 173 -2.48 29.48 9.56
C GLY A 173 -1.46 28.50 10.16
N THR A 174 -0.65 27.84 9.34
CA THR A 174 0.46 26.96 9.74
C THR A 174 1.56 27.00 8.68
N PRO A 175 2.85 26.93 9.04
CA PRO A 175 3.95 27.11 8.10
C PRO A 175 4.04 26.00 7.04
N ASN A 176 3.62 24.79 7.38
CA ASN A 176 3.63 23.64 6.47
C ASN A 176 2.23 23.17 6.08
N THR A 177 2.16 22.40 5.01
CA THR A 177 1.00 21.54 4.71
C THR A 177 1.06 20.30 5.60
N GLY A 178 -0.08 19.57 5.68
CA GLY A 178 -0.04 18.13 5.95
C GLY A 178 0.44 17.38 4.70
N ASP A 179 0.03 16.13 4.55
CA ASP A 179 0.36 15.37 3.36
C ASP A 179 -0.14 16.04 2.09
N GLN A 180 0.64 15.93 1.04
CA GLN A 180 0.39 16.61 -0.23
C GLN A 180 0.79 15.77 -1.44
N THR A 181 0.14 16.02 -2.58
CA THR A 181 0.55 15.53 -3.90
C THR A 181 0.27 16.58 -4.96
N VAL A 182 0.89 16.47 -6.14
CA VAL A 182 0.54 17.26 -7.32
C VAL A 182 -0.41 16.46 -8.19
N PHE A 183 -1.51 17.06 -8.56
CA PHE A 183 -2.45 16.56 -9.55
C PHE A 183 -2.42 17.46 -10.78
N THR A 184 -2.20 16.89 -11.96
CA THR A 184 -2.34 17.62 -13.24
C THR A 184 -3.64 17.20 -13.90
N ASP A 185 -4.52 18.17 -14.14
CA ASP A 185 -5.80 17.92 -14.81
C ASP A 185 -5.55 17.50 -16.26
N PRO A 186 -5.97 16.30 -16.67
CA PRO A 186 -5.70 15.78 -18.01
C PRO A 186 -6.39 16.58 -19.12
N ASP A 187 -7.47 17.30 -18.83
CA ASP A 187 -8.22 18.06 -19.84
C ASP A 187 -7.63 19.45 -20.09
N THR A 188 -7.03 20.06 -19.06
CA THR A 188 -6.51 21.44 -19.12
C THR A 188 -5.00 21.53 -19.11
N GLY A 189 -4.31 20.50 -18.62
CA GLY A 189 -2.88 20.51 -18.36
C GLY A 189 -2.46 21.36 -17.16
N ILE A 190 -3.40 21.93 -16.42
CA ILE A 190 -3.13 22.74 -15.24
C ILE A 190 -2.81 21.83 -14.06
N SER A 191 -1.75 22.16 -13.33
CA SER A 191 -1.34 21.42 -12.13
C SER A 191 -1.82 22.10 -10.85
N TYR A 192 -2.16 21.28 -9.87
CA TYR A 192 -2.66 21.70 -8.56
C TYR A 192 -1.94 20.95 -7.45
N LEU A 193 -1.65 21.64 -6.34
CA LEU A 193 -1.26 21.01 -5.09
C LEU A 193 -2.52 20.62 -4.31
N ILE A 194 -2.62 19.35 -3.96
CA ILE A 194 -3.70 18.77 -3.16
C ILE A 194 -3.10 18.44 -1.80
N TYR A 195 -3.64 19.00 -0.71
CA TYR A 195 -3.00 18.89 0.59
C TYR A 195 -3.96 19.05 1.77
N SER A 196 -3.54 18.59 2.94
CA SER A 196 -4.25 18.83 4.18
C SER A 196 -3.67 20.01 4.97
N TYR A 197 -4.43 20.47 5.96
CA TYR A 197 -3.98 21.44 6.93
C TYR A 197 -2.81 20.91 7.75
N GLY A 198 -1.72 21.64 7.84
CA GLY A 198 -0.49 21.18 8.47
C GLY A 198 -0.62 20.81 9.95
N ARG A 199 -1.53 21.48 10.69
CA ARG A 199 -1.78 21.22 12.09
C ARG A 199 -3.14 20.54 12.29
N GLY A 200 -3.14 19.25 12.67
CA GLY A 200 -4.37 18.48 12.95
C GLY A 200 -5.08 17.92 11.72
N ARG A 201 -4.68 18.29 10.51
CA ARG A 201 -5.13 17.69 9.22
C ARG A 201 -6.65 17.65 8.99
N ASN A 202 -7.41 18.49 9.70
CA ASN A 202 -8.87 18.49 9.69
C ASN A 202 -9.51 19.38 8.61
N LYS A 203 -8.71 19.83 7.64
CA LYS A 203 -9.14 20.59 6.46
C LYS A 203 -8.35 20.14 5.25
N GLN A 204 -9.01 20.15 4.10
CA GLN A 204 -8.42 19.74 2.83
C GLN A 204 -8.45 20.91 1.85
N TYR A 205 -7.38 21.08 1.10
CA TYR A 205 -7.16 22.22 0.22
C TYR A 205 -6.77 21.80 -1.19
N VAL A 206 -7.13 22.66 -2.14
CA VAL A 206 -6.66 22.66 -3.52
C VAL A 206 -6.05 24.02 -3.83
N SER A 207 -4.85 24.05 -4.39
CA SER A 207 -4.19 25.27 -4.85
C SER A 207 -3.63 25.09 -6.25
N ARG A 208 -3.96 25.98 -7.17
CA ARG A 208 -3.38 25.98 -8.50
C ARG A 208 -1.89 26.34 -8.42
N ILE A 209 -1.06 25.57 -9.12
CA ILE A 209 0.36 25.83 -9.26
C ILE A 209 0.59 26.73 -10.48
N GLY A 210 1.48 27.70 -10.37
CA GLY A 210 1.87 28.59 -11.48
C GLY A 210 3.05 29.48 -11.10
N ILE A 211 3.26 30.54 -11.87
CA ILE A 211 4.35 31.49 -11.63
C ILE A 211 3.81 32.74 -10.91
N LYS A 212 4.44 33.11 -9.82
CA LYS A 212 4.23 34.35 -9.09
C LYS A 212 5.58 35.01 -8.78
N ASP A 213 5.71 36.28 -9.09
CA ASP A 213 6.96 37.04 -8.89
C ASP A 213 8.19 36.34 -9.51
N GLY A 214 8.01 35.72 -10.68
CA GLY A 214 9.04 35.05 -11.47
C GLY A 214 9.47 33.66 -10.96
N ARG A 215 8.78 33.07 -9.99
CA ARG A 215 9.08 31.74 -9.46
C ARG A 215 7.81 30.87 -9.28
N PRO A 216 7.95 29.53 -9.25
CA PRO A 216 6.81 28.65 -8.98
C PRO A 216 6.18 28.95 -7.62
N ASP A 217 4.84 29.02 -7.58
CA ASP A 217 4.08 29.28 -6.34
C ASP A 217 2.66 28.72 -6.43
N LEU A 218 1.93 28.76 -5.32
CA LEU A 218 0.52 28.43 -5.22
C LEU A 218 -0.30 29.71 -5.43
N LEU A 219 -1.06 29.77 -6.51
CA LEU A 219 -1.76 31.01 -6.94
C LEU A 219 -3.12 31.18 -6.26
N ASP A 220 -3.97 30.16 -6.37
CA ASP A 220 -5.32 30.15 -5.81
C ASP A 220 -5.39 29.10 -4.71
N LEU A 221 -6.04 29.43 -3.60
CA LEU A 221 -6.21 28.55 -2.47
C LEU A 221 -7.69 28.40 -2.17
N LYS A 222 -8.14 27.14 -2.12
CA LYS A 222 -9.51 26.79 -1.74
C LYS A 222 -9.52 25.70 -0.69
N GLU A 223 -10.17 25.97 0.47
CA GLU A 223 -10.62 24.93 1.39
C GLU A 223 -11.82 24.22 0.74
N VAL A 224 -11.71 22.92 0.52
CA VAL A 224 -12.70 22.14 -0.24
C VAL A 224 -13.43 21.11 0.62
N CYS A 225 -12.82 20.69 1.72
CA CYS A 225 -13.44 19.79 2.69
C CYS A 225 -12.88 20.07 4.08
N LYS A 226 -13.69 19.87 5.11
CA LYS A 226 -13.29 19.92 6.52
C LYS A 226 -14.07 18.86 7.29
N GLY A 227 -13.59 18.50 8.46
CA GLY A 227 -14.24 17.50 9.31
C GLY A 227 -13.20 16.74 10.11
N GLU A 228 -13.21 15.43 9.99
CA GLU A 228 -12.22 14.58 10.63
C GLU A 228 -10.82 14.76 10.02
N SER A 229 -9.82 14.43 10.81
CA SER A 229 -8.42 14.52 10.36
C SER A 229 -8.10 13.50 9.30
N ARG A 230 -7.48 13.95 8.19
CA ARG A 230 -7.09 13.12 7.04
C ARG A 230 -5.68 13.47 6.57
N GLU A 231 -4.97 12.48 6.07
CA GLU A 231 -3.65 12.61 5.45
C GLU A 231 -3.56 11.76 4.17
N GLY A 232 -2.39 11.65 3.53
CA GLY A 232 -2.28 10.94 2.25
C GLY A 232 -3.11 11.58 1.14
N ASN A 233 -3.20 12.93 1.14
CA ASN A 233 -4.08 13.67 0.24
C ASN A 233 -3.63 13.59 -1.21
N CYS A 234 -4.53 13.18 -2.07
CA CYS A 234 -4.32 13.06 -3.50
C CYS A 234 -5.64 13.24 -4.27
N MET A 235 -5.57 13.21 -5.59
CA MET A 235 -6.74 13.42 -6.46
C MET A 235 -6.63 12.59 -7.73
N PHE A 236 -7.78 12.20 -8.25
CA PHE A 236 -7.90 11.72 -9.63
C PHE A 236 -9.15 12.29 -10.30
N LYS A 237 -9.20 12.19 -11.64
CA LYS A 237 -10.37 12.56 -12.45
C LYS A 237 -10.86 11.33 -13.19
N HIS A 238 -12.18 11.10 -13.14
CA HIS A 238 -12.83 10.01 -13.86
C HIS A 238 -14.21 10.44 -14.35
N ASN A 239 -14.49 10.23 -15.64
CA ASN A 239 -15.77 10.60 -16.28
C ASN A 239 -16.18 12.06 -16.02
N GLY A 240 -15.22 13.00 -16.07
CA GLY A 240 -15.46 14.43 -15.85
C GLY A 240 -15.55 14.86 -14.39
N LYS A 241 -15.59 13.91 -13.43
CA LYS A 241 -15.63 14.22 -11.98
C LYS A 241 -14.25 14.17 -11.35
N TYR A 242 -14.02 15.07 -10.42
CA TYR A 242 -12.83 15.10 -9.55
C TYR A 242 -13.12 14.33 -8.27
N TYR A 243 -12.18 13.49 -7.86
CA TYR A 243 -12.22 12.74 -6.62
C TYR A 243 -11.03 13.15 -5.77
N MET A 244 -11.29 13.88 -4.69
CA MET A 244 -10.27 14.12 -3.68
C MET A 244 -10.26 12.94 -2.71
N VAL A 245 -9.09 12.39 -2.47
CA VAL A 245 -8.89 11.17 -1.72
C VAL A 245 -7.93 11.42 -0.57
N ALA A 246 -8.11 10.72 0.53
CA ALA A 246 -7.24 10.79 1.69
C ALA A 246 -7.34 9.50 2.53
N SER A 247 -6.50 9.39 3.53
CA SER A 247 -6.44 8.30 4.52
C SER A 247 -6.67 8.81 5.94
N ASN A 248 -6.82 7.91 6.92
CA ASN A 248 -6.75 8.26 8.32
C ASN A 248 -5.31 8.60 8.74
N ILE A 249 -5.17 9.29 9.87
CA ILE A 249 -3.89 9.65 10.48
C ILE A 249 -3.40 8.51 11.41
N TYR A 250 -3.17 7.34 10.86
CA TYR A 250 -2.74 6.16 11.61
C TYR A 250 -1.22 6.00 11.71
N GLY A 251 -0.47 7.07 11.42
CA GLY A 251 1.00 7.01 11.39
C GLY A 251 1.50 6.15 10.23
N TRP A 252 2.36 5.19 10.54
CA TRP A 252 3.02 4.34 9.55
C TRP A 252 2.35 2.98 9.37
N ASP A 253 1.03 2.92 9.64
CA ASP A 253 0.19 1.73 9.43
C ASP A 253 -0.69 1.89 8.18
N GLY A 254 -1.18 0.77 7.67
CA GLY A 254 -2.22 0.74 6.64
C GLY A 254 -3.49 1.45 7.10
N SER A 255 -4.22 2.05 6.17
CA SER A 255 -5.37 2.88 6.48
C SER A 255 -6.53 2.64 5.51
N LEU A 256 -7.74 2.95 5.98
CA LEU A 256 -8.88 3.09 5.08
C LEU A 256 -8.63 4.26 4.10
N THR A 257 -9.07 4.08 2.87
CA THR A 257 -9.11 5.13 1.85
C THR A 257 -10.47 5.83 1.91
N TYR A 258 -10.46 7.15 1.94
CA TYR A 258 -11.64 8.01 1.96
C TYR A 258 -11.69 8.90 0.73
N TYR A 259 -12.89 9.32 0.31
CA TYR A 259 -13.03 10.24 -0.82
C TYR A 259 -14.23 11.16 -0.69
N VAL A 260 -14.17 12.26 -1.41
CA VAL A 260 -15.29 13.13 -1.81
C VAL A 260 -15.20 13.40 -3.30
N SER A 261 -16.31 13.74 -3.95
CA SER A 261 -16.32 14.01 -5.40
C SER A 261 -17.03 15.32 -5.75
N ALA A 262 -16.64 15.92 -6.88
CA ALA A 262 -17.20 17.17 -7.40
C ALA A 262 -17.12 17.20 -8.94
N ASP A 263 -17.93 18.06 -9.57
CA ASP A 263 -17.86 18.33 -11.02
C ASP A 263 -16.84 19.43 -11.36
N ASP A 264 -16.42 20.21 -10.36
CA ASP A 264 -15.38 21.25 -10.46
C ASP A 264 -14.27 20.96 -9.45
N ILE A 265 -13.02 21.24 -9.79
CA ILE A 265 -11.85 20.96 -8.93
C ILE A 265 -11.88 21.74 -7.61
N TYR A 266 -12.54 22.90 -7.59
CA TYR A 266 -12.74 23.71 -6.38
C TYR A 266 -14.07 23.40 -5.67
N GLY A 267 -14.81 22.39 -6.11
CA GLY A 267 -16.06 21.95 -5.53
C GLY A 267 -17.30 22.71 -6.03
N PRO A 268 -18.46 22.54 -5.37
CA PRO A 268 -18.64 21.91 -4.05
C PRO A 268 -18.46 20.39 -4.09
N TYR A 269 -17.73 19.85 -3.13
CA TYR A 269 -17.55 18.41 -2.97
C TYR A 269 -18.69 17.78 -2.17
N THR A 270 -18.99 16.53 -2.50
CA THR A 270 -19.99 15.70 -1.82
C THR A 270 -19.34 14.38 -1.36
N PRO A 271 -19.59 13.94 -0.10
CA PRO A 271 -20.34 14.65 0.95
C PRO A 271 -19.61 15.91 1.42
N VAL A 272 -20.38 16.84 1.99
CA VAL A 272 -19.85 18.11 2.51
C VAL A 272 -19.24 17.87 3.88
N ASN A 273 -18.08 18.34 4.21
CA ASN A 273 -17.44 18.32 5.53
C ASN A 273 -16.92 16.97 6.04
N ASP A 274 -17.22 15.86 5.42
CA ASP A 274 -16.63 14.58 5.80
C ASP A 274 -16.44 13.69 4.55
N MET A 275 -15.44 12.83 4.60
CA MET A 275 -15.12 11.94 3.48
C MET A 275 -15.72 10.57 3.73
N GLN A 276 -16.28 9.96 2.70
CA GLN A 276 -16.82 8.60 2.78
C GLN A 276 -15.75 7.55 2.51
N VAL A 277 -15.88 6.38 3.13
CA VAL A 277 -14.98 5.25 2.92
C VAL A 277 -15.12 4.75 1.48
N MET A 278 -14.00 4.53 0.79
CA MET A 278 -13.97 3.90 -0.53
C MET A 278 -14.24 2.41 -0.35
N ARG A 279 -15.23 1.89 -1.08
CA ARG A 279 -15.58 0.46 -1.03
C ARG A 279 -14.40 -0.42 -1.44
N GLY A 280 -14.27 -1.58 -0.78
CA GLY A 280 -13.24 -2.58 -1.08
C GLY A 280 -11.91 -2.35 -0.40
N CYS A 281 -11.79 -1.33 0.47
CA CYS A 281 -10.59 -1.10 1.27
C CYS A 281 -10.72 -1.59 2.73
N GLU A 282 -11.92 -2.02 3.14
CA GLU A 282 -12.25 -2.24 4.55
C GLU A 282 -11.65 -3.53 5.12
N ASP A 283 -11.53 -4.58 4.30
CA ASP A 283 -11.15 -5.92 4.75
C ASP A 283 -9.62 -6.12 4.87
N ASP A 284 -8.83 -5.18 4.36
CA ASP A 284 -7.36 -5.23 4.43
C ASP A 284 -6.69 -3.85 4.52
N TYR A 285 -7.46 -2.79 4.83
CA TYR A 285 -6.97 -1.41 4.89
C TYR A 285 -6.19 -1.02 3.64
N SER A 286 -6.88 -1.07 2.48
CA SER A 286 -6.31 -0.69 1.19
C SER A 286 -5.06 -1.50 0.84
N HIS A 287 -5.13 -2.81 1.03
CA HIS A 287 -4.00 -3.74 0.86
C HIS A 287 -2.83 -3.38 1.79
N VAL A 288 -3.15 -3.08 3.06
CA VAL A 288 -2.20 -2.68 4.10
C VAL A 288 -1.34 -1.48 3.67
N ALA A 289 -1.94 -0.50 3.04
CA ALA A 289 -1.24 0.69 2.55
C ALA A 289 -1.94 1.99 2.99
N GLN A 290 -1.20 3.07 2.96
CA GLN A 290 -1.74 4.42 2.99
C GLN A 290 -1.88 4.94 1.57
N THR A 291 -2.90 5.76 1.29
CA THR A 291 -3.00 6.46 0.01
C THR A 291 -1.73 7.26 -0.29
N GLY A 292 -1.11 6.96 -1.42
CA GLY A 292 0.03 7.70 -1.94
C GLY A 292 -0.42 8.69 -3.00
N PHE A 293 -0.79 8.17 -4.16
CA PHE A 293 -1.30 8.94 -5.29
C PHE A 293 -2.22 8.09 -6.16
N PHE A 294 -2.83 8.71 -7.16
CA PHE A 294 -3.60 8.01 -8.19
C PHE A 294 -3.09 8.42 -9.57
N TYR A 295 -3.21 7.50 -10.51
CA TYR A 295 -2.96 7.78 -11.91
C TYR A 295 -4.11 7.26 -12.78
N THR A 296 -4.65 8.13 -13.67
CA THR A 296 -5.68 7.73 -14.62
C THR A 296 -5.05 7.35 -15.95
N ILE A 297 -5.14 6.10 -16.33
CA ILE A 297 -4.65 5.55 -17.61
C ILE A 297 -5.71 5.81 -18.67
N PRO A 298 -5.45 6.63 -19.69
CA PRO A 298 -6.42 6.97 -20.73
C PRO A 298 -6.41 5.92 -21.85
N GLY A 299 -6.54 4.64 -21.52
CA GLY A 299 -6.42 3.57 -22.51
C GLY A 299 -7.41 3.68 -23.69
N SER A 300 -7.07 3.09 -24.83
CA SER A 300 -7.85 3.19 -26.07
C SER A 300 -9.22 2.50 -26.01
N LYS A 301 -9.43 1.57 -25.07
CA LYS A 301 -10.70 0.86 -24.87
C LYS A 301 -11.40 1.25 -23.57
N LYS A 302 -10.63 1.56 -22.54
CA LYS A 302 -11.14 1.81 -21.20
C LYS A 302 -10.22 2.76 -20.47
N SER A 303 -10.79 3.75 -19.79
CA SER A 303 -10.06 4.53 -18.78
C SER A 303 -10.01 3.71 -17.50
N THR A 304 -8.81 3.55 -16.94
CA THR A 304 -8.61 2.84 -15.66
C THR A 304 -7.86 3.73 -14.70
N VAL A 305 -8.43 3.90 -13.51
CA VAL A 305 -7.77 4.61 -12.40
C VAL A 305 -6.94 3.62 -11.61
N LEU A 306 -5.69 3.94 -11.42
CA LEU A 306 -4.72 3.19 -10.65
C LEU A 306 -4.59 3.83 -9.27
N TYR A 307 -4.90 3.07 -8.22
CA TYR A 307 -4.54 3.38 -6.84
C TYR A 307 -3.08 3.05 -6.64
N CYS A 308 -2.29 3.97 -6.13
CA CYS A 308 -0.88 3.78 -5.82
C CYS A 308 -0.66 4.08 -4.34
N GLY A 309 -0.68 3.02 -3.52
CA GLY A 309 -0.49 3.10 -2.09
C GLY A 309 0.95 2.92 -1.66
N ASP A 310 1.30 3.55 -0.55
CA ASP A 310 2.59 3.39 0.11
C ASP A 310 2.48 2.37 1.24
N ARG A 311 3.32 1.34 1.22
CA ARG A 311 3.48 0.42 2.32
C ARG A 311 4.52 0.96 3.29
N TRP A 312 4.04 1.63 4.34
CA TRP A 312 4.86 2.08 5.45
C TRP A 312 5.00 0.99 6.52
N ALA A 313 5.97 1.12 7.40
CA ALA A 313 6.05 0.31 8.62
C ALA A 313 7.03 0.90 9.65
N ASP A 314 6.60 1.01 10.91
CA ASP A 314 7.45 1.49 12.00
C ASP A 314 8.72 0.66 12.17
N PHE A 315 8.60 -0.67 12.08
CA PHE A 315 9.74 -1.58 12.22
C PHE A 315 10.83 -1.40 11.14
N ALA A 316 10.48 -0.78 10.02
CA ALA A 316 11.40 -0.47 8.91
C ALA A 316 11.84 1.01 8.91
N GLY A 317 11.73 1.71 10.05
CA GLY A 317 12.03 3.15 10.14
C GLY A 317 11.13 3.99 9.26
N ASN A 318 9.87 3.61 9.13
CA ASN A 318 8.79 4.22 8.36
C ASN A 318 8.79 3.88 6.86
N GLY A 319 9.93 3.57 6.26
CA GLY A 319 10.02 3.28 4.83
C GLY A 319 10.32 1.80 4.54
N VAL A 320 9.31 0.98 4.26
CA VAL A 320 9.53 -0.40 3.80
C VAL A 320 10.03 -0.42 2.36
N GLY A 321 9.56 0.48 1.51
CA GLY A 321 9.89 0.51 0.08
C GLY A 321 8.94 -0.32 -0.79
N TYR A 322 7.83 -0.82 -0.24
CA TYR A 322 6.79 -1.47 -1.05
C TYR A 322 5.83 -0.43 -1.62
N ASN A 323 5.41 -0.68 -2.86
CA ASN A 323 4.31 0.03 -3.49
C ASN A 323 3.18 -0.97 -3.72
N GLN A 324 1.96 -0.58 -3.32
CA GLN A 324 0.76 -1.40 -3.42
C GLN A 324 -0.15 -0.77 -4.48
N TRP A 325 -0.05 -1.24 -5.73
CA TRP A 325 -0.80 -0.66 -6.83
C TRP A 325 -1.94 -1.57 -7.26
N MET A 326 -3.14 -0.99 -7.35
CA MET A 326 -4.37 -1.73 -7.60
C MET A 326 -5.30 -0.94 -8.53
N PRO A 327 -6.06 -1.63 -9.40
CA PRO A 327 -7.01 -0.97 -10.26
C PRO A 327 -8.29 -0.61 -9.50
N LEU A 328 -8.86 0.56 -9.76
CA LEU A 328 -10.23 0.86 -9.37
C LEU A 328 -11.23 0.30 -10.39
N SER A 329 -12.40 -0.07 -9.90
CA SER A 329 -13.62 -0.19 -10.68
C SER A 329 -14.67 0.81 -10.18
N PHE A 330 -15.76 0.98 -10.92
CA PHE A 330 -16.78 1.96 -10.59
C PHE A 330 -18.17 1.34 -10.66
N ALA A 331 -18.97 1.58 -9.63
CA ALA A 331 -20.41 1.31 -9.61
C ALA A 331 -21.15 2.65 -9.77
N GLY A 332 -21.46 3.02 -11.02
CA GLY A 332 -21.81 4.39 -11.35
C GLY A 332 -20.64 5.32 -11.08
N ASP A 333 -20.83 6.36 -10.26
CA ASP A 333 -19.78 7.29 -9.84
C ASP A 333 -19.05 6.86 -8.55
N THR A 334 -19.40 5.70 -7.98
CA THR A 334 -18.78 5.20 -6.75
C THR A 334 -17.53 4.39 -7.07
N PRO A 335 -16.33 4.84 -6.65
CA PRO A 335 -15.09 4.10 -6.82
C PRO A 335 -15.06 2.88 -5.89
N VAL A 336 -14.50 1.79 -6.40
CA VAL A 336 -14.29 0.53 -5.68
C VAL A 336 -12.84 0.12 -5.84
N LEU A 337 -12.12 0.00 -4.75
CA LEU A 337 -10.76 -0.52 -4.73
C LEU A 337 -10.82 -2.04 -4.92
N ASN A 338 -10.05 -2.56 -5.89
CA ASN A 338 -9.91 -3.99 -6.07
C ASN A 338 -8.58 -4.42 -5.44
N SER A 339 -8.64 -4.88 -4.20
CA SER A 339 -7.46 -5.38 -3.49
C SER A 339 -6.97 -6.68 -4.14
N LEU A 340 -5.78 -6.64 -4.75
CA LEU A 340 -5.21 -7.74 -5.52
C LEU A 340 -3.72 -7.88 -5.19
N HIS A 341 -3.31 -9.09 -4.82
CA HIS A 341 -1.90 -9.42 -4.67
C HIS A 341 -1.18 -9.42 -6.03
N SER A 342 -1.84 -9.96 -7.07
CA SER A 342 -1.24 -10.04 -8.41
C SER A 342 -2.30 -9.84 -9.50
N TRP A 343 -2.00 -8.96 -10.46
CA TRP A 343 -2.88 -8.61 -11.56
C TRP A 343 -2.09 -8.20 -12.80
N GLU A 344 -2.75 -8.06 -13.92
CA GLU A 344 -2.12 -7.74 -15.19
C GLU A 344 -2.78 -6.53 -15.83
N LEU A 345 -1.96 -5.60 -16.33
CA LEU A 345 -2.35 -4.35 -16.97
C LEU A 345 -1.94 -4.36 -18.44
N ASN A 346 -2.86 -3.94 -19.30
CA ASN A 346 -2.53 -3.48 -20.67
C ASN A 346 -2.68 -1.95 -20.69
N GLU A 347 -1.57 -1.24 -20.61
CA GLU A 347 -1.53 0.23 -20.55
C GLU A 347 -2.16 0.87 -21.78
N GLN A 348 -1.92 0.34 -22.98
CA GLN A 348 -2.41 0.91 -24.24
C GLN A 348 -3.93 0.83 -24.37
N THR A 349 -4.53 -0.24 -23.86
CA THR A 349 -5.99 -0.41 -23.91
C THR A 349 -6.68 0.06 -22.63
N GLY A 350 -5.94 0.20 -21.52
CA GLY A 350 -6.46 0.48 -20.18
C GLY A 350 -7.17 -0.72 -19.55
N GLU A 351 -7.13 -1.89 -20.20
CA GLU A 351 -7.74 -3.11 -19.67
C GLU A 351 -6.87 -3.75 -18.59
N TRP A 352 -7.48 -4.31 -17.59
CA TRP A 352 -6.80 -5.07 -16.55
C TRP A 352 -7.54 -6.38 -16.26
N ARG A 353 -6.83 -7.34 -15.68
CA ARG A 353 -7.36 -8.64 -15.26
C ARG A 353 -6.62 -9.18 -14.04
N VAL A 354 -7.30 -10.03 -13.26
CA VAL A 354 -6.69 -10.76 -12.16
C VAL A 354 -5.65 -11.73 -12.71
N ALA A 355 -4.45 -11.75 -12.13
CA ALA A 355 -3.42 -12.69 -12.56
C ALA A 355 -3.78 -14.14 -12.15
N PRO A 356 -3.35 -15.15 -12.91
CA PRO A 356 -3.68 -16.55 -12.63
C PRO A 356 -3.21 -17.05 -11.25
N ASP A 357 -2.18 -16.44 -10.68
CA ASP A 357 -1.58 -16.78 -9.39
C ASP A 357 -1.92 -15.75 -8.29
N ASN A 358 -2.97 -14.94 -8.49
CA ASN A 358 -3.43 -14.03 -7.44
C ASN A 358 -3.80 -14.80 -6.17
N ASN A 359 -3.36 -14.29 -5.02
CA ASN A 359 -3.86 -14.72 -3.73
C ASN A 359 -5.22 -14.06 -3.49
N TYR A 360 -6.23 -14.86 -3.18
CA TYR A 360 -7.60 -14.37 -2.93
C TYR A 360 -7.90 -14.13 -1.44
N VAL A 361 -6.98 -14.46 -0.54
CA VAL A 361 -7.12 -14.17 0.89
C VAL A 361 -6.72 -12.72 1.13
N LEU A 362 -7.62 -11.93 1.71
CA LEU A 362 -7.35 -10.57 2.14
C LEU A 362 -6.77 -10.57 3.55
N ASN A 363 -5.83 -9.67 3.83
CA ASN A 363 -5.14 -9.60 5.12
C ASN A 363 -4.64 -10.97 5.61
N GLY A 364 -4.07 -11.77 4.71
CA GLY A 364 -3.57 -13.12 5.03
C GLY A 364 -2.31 -13.13 5.89
N SER A 365 -1.59 -12.01 5.95
CA SER A 365 -0.44 -11.78 6.83
C SER A 365 -0.80 -10.99 8.10
N PHE A 366 -2.10 -10.69 8.33
CA PHE A 366 -2.64 -10.00 9.51
C PHE A 366 -2.06 -8.61 9.79
N GLU A 367 -1.40 -8.01 8.84
CA GLU A 367 -0.73 -6.71 8.96
C GLU A 367 -1.73 -5.52 9.04
N ALA A 368 -2.97 -5.70 8.62
CA ALA A 368 -4.02 -4.70 8.75
C ALA A 368 -4.54 -4.54 10.19
N ASP A 369 -4.18 -5.44 11.10
CA ASP A 369 -4.57 -5.39 12.51
C ASP A 369 -3.60 -4.50 13.30
N ARG A 370 -3.98 -3.26 13.48
CA ARG A 370 -3.11 -2.17 13.93
C ARG A 370 -2.86 -2.18 15.42
N ARG A 371 -1.61 -2.03 15.81
CA ARG A 371 -1.20 -1.86 17.20
C ARG A 371 -0.38 -0.60 17.45
N SER A 372 0.31 -0.11 16.43
CA SER A 372 1.22 1.04 16.53
C SER A 372 0.53 2.40 16.29
N VAL A 373 -0.78 2.42 16.03
CA VAL A 373 -1.53 3.66 15.83
C VAL A 373 -1.44 4.55 17.08
N PRO A 374 -1.19 5.87 16.94
CA PRO A 374 -1.15 6.79 18.06
C PRO A 374 -2.42 6.72 18.92
N LEU A 375 -2.29 6.67 20.24
CA LEU A 375 -3.43 6.50 21.17
C LEU A 375 -4.56 7.50 20.94
N SER A 376 -4.24 8.75 20.57
CA SER A 376 -5.22 9.82 20.33
C SER A 376 -6.11 9.58 19.10
N VAL A 377 -5.68 8.70 18.19
CA VAL A 377 -6.39 8.41 16.92
C VAL A 377 -6.71 6.93 16.77
N LYS A 378 -6.29 6.10 17.72
CA LYS A 378 -6.48 4.66 17.65
C LYS A 378 -7.96 4.30 17.68
N PRO A 379 -8.51 3.73 16.61
CA PRO A 379 -9.88 3.24 16.65
C PRO A 379 -9.95 2.00 17.54
N ARG A 380 -11.08 1.82 18.19
CA ARG A 380 -11.36 0.56 18.87
C ARG A 380 -11.44 -0.56 17.84
N GLN A 381 -10.62 -1.58 18.01
CA GLN A 381 -10.59 -2.76 17.17
C GLN A 381 -10.93 -3.98 18.04
N ASP A 382 -12.10 -4.56 17.84
CA ASP A 382 -12.62 -5.68 18.63
C ASP A 382 -12.71 -6.99 17.82
N LYS A 383 -12.33 -6.96 16.55
CA LYS A 383 -12.25 -8.12 15.65
C LYS A 383 -11.05 -8.00 14.71
N LEU A 384 -10.61 -9.13 14.16
CA LEU A 384 -9.62 -9.18 13.09
C LEU A 384 -10.16 -8.53 11.82
N THR A 385 -9.32 -7.76 11.14
CA THR A 385 -9.67 -7.12 9.88
C THR A 385 -9.80 -8.17 8.76
N GLY A 386 -10.98 -8.24 8.13
CA GLY A 386 -11.28 -9.19 7.07
C GLY A 386 -11.54 -10.63 7.51
N TRP A 387 -11.54 -10.92 8.81
CA TRP A 387 -11.76 -12.26 9.37
C TRP A 387 -12.85 -12.26 10.43
N GLU A 388 -13.62 -13.34 10.48
CA GLU A 388 -14.64 -13.58 11.51
C GLU A 388 -14.13 -14.59 12.53
N THR A 389 -14.42 -14.33 13.83
CA THR A 389 -14.01 -15.19 14.93
C THR A 389 -15.21 -15.72 15.67
N GLU A 390 -15.33 -17.05 15.72
CA GLU A 390 -16.28 -17.78 16.56
C GLU A 390 -15.57 -18.31 17.80
N ILE A 391 -16.07 -17.92 18.99
CA ILE A 391 -15.57 -18.41 20.27
C ILE A 391 -16.49 -19.56 20.72
N ILE A 392 -16.01 -20.80 20.62
CA ILE A 392 -16.75 -22.00 21.00
C ILE A 392 -16.56 -22.25 22.50
N LYS A 393 -15.33 -22.04 22.99
CA LYS A 393 -14.94 -22.19 24.40
C LYS A 393 -13.83 -21.20 24.76
N GLY A 394 -13.76 -20.81 26.05
CA GLY A 394 -12.75 -19.90 26.56
C GLY A 394 -13.24 -18.48 26.75
N ASN A 395 -12.32 -17.56 26.96
CA ASN A 395 -12.62 -16.16 27.17
C ASN A 395 -12.93 -15.42 25.87
N LYS A 396 -13.67 -14.29 25.98
CA LYS A 396 -13.86 -13.36 24.87
C LYS A 396 -12.51 -12.82 24.41
N VAL A 397 -12.30 -12.80 23.09
CA VAL A 397 -11.08 -12.31 22.46
C VAL A 397 -11.26 -10.87 22.04
N VAL A 398 -10.21 -10.07 22.19
CA VAL A 398 -10.12 -8.71 21.65
C VAL A 398 -8.75 -8.51 20.99
N ILE A 399 -8.67 -7.61 20.03
CA ILE A 399 -7.40 -7.33 19.33
C ILE A 399 -6.46 -6.52 20.23
N ASP A 400 -6.98 -5.50 20.93
CA ASP A 400 -6.20 -4.46 21.60
C ASP A 400 -6.23 -4.50 23.13
N GLY A 401 -6.85 -5.48 23.74
CA GLY A 401 -6.99 -5.53 25.20
C GLY A 401 -5.73 -6.04 25.91
N PRO A 402 -5.22 -5.38 26.96
CA PRO A 402 -4.08 -5.87 27.72
C PRO A 402 -4.42 -7.13 28.53
N ASP A 403 -5.68 -7.30 28.94
CA ASP A 403 -6.14 -8.31 29.87
C ASP A 403 -6.91 -9.47 29.22
N SER A 404 -7.12 -9.42 27.91
CA SER A 404 -7.87 -10.44 27.16
C SER A 404 -6.96 -11.21 26.22
N PRO A 405 -7.30 -12.47 25.89
CA PRO A 405 -6.63 -13.19 24.83
C PRO A 405 -6.69 -12.39 23.52
N ARG A 406 -5.59 -12.30 22.82
CA ARG A 406 -5.47 -11.57 21.57
C ARG A 406 -5.59 -12.52 20.40
N LEU A 407 -6.11 -12.02 19.29
CA LEU A 407 -6.07 -12.72 17.99
C LEU A 407 -4.93 -12.23 17.08
N ASN A 408 -4.20 -11.23 17.54
CA ASN A 408 -3.06 -10.67 16.83
C ASN A 408 -1.85 -10.67 17.76
N PHE A 409 -0.70 -10.99 17.22
CA PHE A 409 0.56 -11.05 17.95
C PHE A 409 1.69 -10.50 17.10
N ASP A 410 2.58 -9.71 17.70
CA ASP A 410 3.75 -9.20 16.99
C ASP A 410 4.79 -10.31 16.85
N ASN A 411 5.25 -10.55 15.63
CA ASN A 411 6.34 -11.45 15.35
C ASN A 411 7.64 -10.91 15.96
N THR A 412 8.49 -11.80 16.43
CA THR A 412 9.83 -11.42 16.87
C THR A 412 10.68 -11.00 15.66
N MET A 413 11.76 -10.25 15.89
CA MET A 413 12.67 -9.86 14.81
C MET A 413 13.27 -11.05 14.08
N ALA A 414 13.51 -12.18 14.78
CA ALA A 414 14.01 -13.39 14.17
C ALA A 414 12.98 -14.05 13.23
N ASP A 415 11.70 -13.92 13.54
CA ASP A 415 10.61 -14.49 12.76
C ASP A 415 10.35 -13.69 11.47
N ARG A 416 10.64 -12.39 11.44
CA ARG A 416 10.47 -11.55 10.24
C ARG A 416 11.24 -12.02 9.01
N ARG A 417 12.22 -12.89 9.17
CA ARG A 417 12.93 -13.53 8.05
C ARG A 417 12.13 -14.64 7.39
N ILE A 418 11.13 -15.16 8.08
CA ILE A 418 10.39 -16.36 7.68
C ILE A 418 8.99 -15.97 7.22
N VAL A 419 8.38 -14.97 7.90
CA VAL A 419 7.04 -14.49 7.65
C VAL A 419 7.04 -13.05 7.19
N THR A 420 5.96 -12.62 6.55
CA THR A 420 5.81 -11.26 6.04
C THR A 420 5.43 -10.30 7.16
N GLY A 421 6.21 -9.24 7.34
CA GLY A 421 5.87 -8.13 8.23
C GLY A 421 6.06 -8.40 9.72
N GLU A 422 5.17 -7.82 10.53
CA GLU A 422 5.31 -7.71 11.98
C GLU A 422 4.30 -8.53 12.75
N LYS A 423 3.14 -8.86 12.17
CA LYS A 423 1.98 -9.41 12.87
C LYS A 423 1.70 -10.86 12.48
N SER A 424 0.89 -11.53 13.28
CA SER A 424 0.38 -12.88 13.00
C SER A 424 -0.95 -13.11 13.72
N LEU A 425 -1.76 -14.03 13.23
CA LEU A 425 -2.92 -14.55 13.96
C LEU A 425 -2.45 -15.31 15.21
N TYR A 426 -3.08 -15.07 16.35
CA TYR A 426 -2.67 -15.63 17.63
C TYR A 426 -3.81 -16.32 18.37
N PHE A 427 -3.57 -17.55 18.78
CA PHE A 427 -4.47 -18.33 19.63
C PHE A 427 -3.79 -18.63 20.94
N ALA A 428 -4.31 -18.08 22.03
CA ALA A 428 -3.92 -18.37 23.39
C ALA A 428 -5.05 -18.02 24.38
N ASP A 429 -5.05 -18.64 25.53
CA ASP A 429 -5.93 -18.29 26.65
C ASP A 429 -5.33 -18.78 27.97
N LYS A 430 -5.77 -18.18 29.07
CA LYS A 430 -5.46 -18.61 30.46
C LYS A 430 -6.34 -19.79 30.95
N VAL A 431 -7.34 -20.14 30.15
CA VAL A 431 -8.25 -21.28 30.37
C VAL A 431 -8.27 -22.13 29.09
N PRO A 432 -8.71 -23.41 29.17
CA PRO A 432 -8.89 -24.23 27.98
C PRO A 432 -9.85 -23.54 26.99
N PHE A 433 -9.49 -23.50 25.73
CA PHE A 433 -10.21 -22.74 24.71
C PHE A 433 -10.44 -23.52 23.43
N GLU A 434 -11.44 -23.08 22.67
CA GLU A 434 -11.72 -23.53 21.32
C GLU A 434 -12.27 -22.36 20.50
N ARG A 435 -11.65 -22.09 19.35
CA ARG A 435 -11.97 -20.96 18.48
C ARG A 435 -11.89 -21.35 17.03
N LYS A 436 -12.74 -20.71 16.22
CA LYS A 436 -12.71 -20.83 14.77
C LYS A 436 -12.54 -19.43 14.17
N VAL A 437 -11.55 -19.26 13.31
CA VAL A 437 -11.31 -18.00 12.59
C VAL A 437 -11.46 -18.28 11.12
N THR A 438 -12.29 -17.49 10.41
CA THR A 438 -12.65 -17.74 9.01
C THR A 438 -12.69 -16.46 8.20
N GLN A 439 -12.39 -16.61 6.90
CA GLN A 439 -12.67 -15.58 5.90
C GLN A 439 -13.53 -16.18 4.78
N GLN A 440 -14.61 -15.48 4.43
CA GLN A 440 -15.43 -15.81 3.28
C GLN A 440 -14.93 -15.04 2.05
N ILE A 441 -14.49 -15.76 1.04
CA ILE A 441 -14.04 -15.23 -0.24
C ILE A 441 -15.19 -15.39 -1.25
N THR A 442 -15.62 -14.29 -1.86
CA THR A 442 -16.73 -14.29 -2.81
C THR A 442 -16.36 -13.45 -4.03
N SER A 443 -16.68 -13.95 -5.22
CA SER A 443 -16.58 -13.18 -6.47
C SER A 443 -17.31 -11.85 -6.35
N THR A 444 -16.65 -10.78 -6.73
CA THR A 444 -17.27 -9.46 -6.95
C THR A 444 -17.60 -9.27 -8.43
N GLU A 445 -18.13 -8.11 -8.80
CA GLU A 445 -18.36 -7.78 -10.20
C GLU A 445 -17.05 -7.73 -10.99
N SER A 446 -16.00 -7.16 -10.42
CA SER A 446 -14.71 -6.92 -11.09
C SER A 446 -13.67 -8.01 -10.81
N VAL A 447 -13.66 -8.59 -9.61
CA VAL A 447 -12.73 -9.65 -9.20
C VAL A 447 -13.49 -10.97 -9.08
N LYS A 448 -13.29 -11.84 -10.05
CA LYS A 448 -13.90 -13.18 -10.04
C LYS A 448 -12.99 -14.17 -9.33
N LEU A 449 -13.60 -15.06 -8.55
CA LEU A 449 -12.97 -16.27 -8.02
C LEU A 449 -13.39 -17.42 -8.95
N PRO A 450 -12.58 -17.79 -9.97
CA PRO A 450 -12.98 -18.78 -10.95
C PRO A 450 -13.20 -20.18 -10.34
N ASP A 451 -14.14 -20.93 -10.86
CA ASP A 451 -14.23 -22.35 -10.54
C ASP A 451 -12.94 -23.08 -10.94
N GLY A 452 -12.49 -24.03 -10.12
CA GLY A 452 -11.25 -24.76 -10.38
C GLY A 452 -10.63 -25.38 -9.15
N LEU A 453 -9.39 -25.80 -9.31
CA LEU A 453 -8.57 -26.32 -8.23
C LEU A 453 -7.66 -25.22 -7.67
N TYR A 454 -7.53 -25.18 -6.36
CA TYR A 454 -6.72 -24.22 -5.64
C TYR A 454 -5.80 -24.91 -4.63
N THR A 455 -4.75 -24.23 -4.26
CA THR A 455 -3.89 -24.56 -3.12
C THR A 455 -4.08 -23.53 -2.04
N MET A 456 -4.36 -23.97 -0.81
CA MET A 456 -4.31 -23.13 0.38
C MET A 456 -2.99 -23.38 1.11
N THR A 457 -2.29 -22.31 1.52
CA THR A 457 -1.08 -22.40 2.35
C THR A 457 -1.15 -21.48 3.55
N ALA A 458 -0.37 -21.77 4.58
CA ALA A 458 -0.13 -20.88 5.73
C ALA A 458 1.20 -21.26 6.39
N MET A 459 1.77 -20.34 7.15
CA MET A 459 2.85 -20.62 8.09
C MET A 459 2.29 -20.81 9.49
N VAL A 460 2.81 -21.76 10.26
CA VAL A 460 2.35 -22.04 11.62
C VAL A 460 3.51 -22.34 12.56
N LYS A 461 3.39 -21.92 13.82
CA LYS A 461 4.19 -22.41 14.95
C LYS A 461 3.31 -22.52 16.19
N HIS A 462 3.59 -23.46 17.07
CA HIS A 462 2.82 -23.64 18.30
C HIS A 462 3.60 -24.35 19.40
N THR A 463 3.18 -24.13 20.64
CA THR A 463 3.61 -24.90 21.82
C THR A 463 2.84 -26.22 21.90
N PRO A 464 3.26 -27.19 22.76
CA PRO A 464 2.41 -28.30 23.15
C PRO A 464 1.11 -27.85 23.82
N GLY A 465 0.13 -28.75 23.92
CA GLY A 465 -1.13 -28.52 24.66
C GLY A 465 -2.33 -28.22 23.75
N PHE A 466 -2.26 -28.60 22.48
CA PHE A 466 -3.40 -28.49 21.56
C PHE A 466 -4.11 -29.83 21.40
N GLY A 467 -5.45 -29.81 21.50
CA GLY A 467 -6.31 -30.93 21.14
C GLY A 467 -6.39 -31.09 19.63
N HIS A 468 -6.51 -29.96 18.90
CA HIS A 468 -6.37 -29.89 17.46
C HIS A 468 -6.00 -28.49 16.99
N ILE A 469 -5.27 -28.43 15.88
CA ILE A 469 -5.08 -27.23 15.06
C ILE A 469 -5.37 -27.66 13.63
N THR A 470 -6.51 -27.24 13.10
CA THR A 470 -7.00 -27.63 11.78
C THR A 470 -7.03 -26.41 10.87
N MET A 471 -6.28 -26.44 9.77
CA MET A 471 -6.46 -25.51 8.64
C MET A 471 -7.48 -26.11 7.69
N PHE A 472 -8.40 -25.30 7.14
CA PHE A 472 -9.42 -25.81 6.21
C PHE A 472 -9.84 -24.78 5.15
N ALA A 473 -10.36 -25.32 4.05
CA ALA A 473 -11.11 -24.57 3.03
C ALA A 473 -12.43 -25.30 2.72
N GLU A 474 -13.48 -24.53 2.51
CA GLU A 474 -14.83 -25.05 2.17
C GLU A 474 -15.34 -24.38 0.91
N SER A 475 -15.86 -25.17 -0.03
CA SER A 475 -16.55 -24.67 -1.22
C SER A 475 -17.47 -25.74 -1.81
N GLY A 476 -18.64 -25.33 -2.34
CA GLY A 476 -19.62 -26.23 -2.95
C GLY A 476 -20.08 -27.38 -2.03
N GLY A 477 -20.20 -27.12 -0.72
CA GLY A 477 -20.59 -28.11 0.29
C GLY A 477 -19.52 -29.15 0.63
N LYS A 478 -18.27 -28.97 0.19
CA LYS A 478 -17.13 -29.84 0.52
C LYS A 478 -16.13 -29.10 1.38
N ARG A 479 -15.58 -29.81 2.37
CA ARG A 479 -14.47 -29.35 3.22
C ARG A 479 -13.20 -30.08 2.83
N PHE A 480 -12.12 -29.32 2.75
CA PHE A 480 -10.75 -29.77 2.56
C PHE A 480 -9.98 -29.30 3.80
N SER A 481 -9.24 -30.19 4.45
CA SER A 481 -8.56 -29.81 5.70
C SER A 481 -7.26 -30.57 5.88
N THR A 482 -6.38 -30.02 6.72
CA THR A 482 -5.19 -30.67 7.24
C THR A 482 -5.07 -30.36 8.72
N ASP A 483 -4.70 -31.37 9.51
CA ASP A 483 -4.48 -31.26 10.95
C ASP A 483 -2.98 -31.24 11.24
N ILE A 484 -2.59 -30.46 12.25
CA ILE A 484 -1.22 -30.44 12.75
C ILE A 484 -1.12 -31.48 13.88
N ASN A 485 -0.37 -32.54 13.64
CA ASN A 485 -0.27 -33.69 14.55
C ASN A 485 1.07 -33.76 15.31
N SER A 486 1.92 -32.76 15.21
CA SER A 486 3.24 -32.72 15.86
C SER A 486 3.56 -31.31 16.36
N ASN A 487 4.38 -31.22 17.40
CA ASN A 487 4.78 -29.95 17.98
C ASN A 487 5.76 -29.21 17.08
N HIS A 488 5.45 -27.98 16.73
CA HIS A 488 6.23 -27.10 15.89
C HIS A 488 6.48 -25.76 16.57
N THR A 489 7.56 -25.66 17.34
CA THR A 489 7.99 -24.44 18.02
C THR A 489 8.71 -23.46 17.08
N GLN A 490 9.00 -23.88 15.85
CA GLN A 490 9.50 -23.05 14.76
C GLN A 490 8.44 -22.94 13.67
N TRP A 491 8.50 -21.87 12.89
CA TRP A 491 7.63 -21.70 11.75
C TRP A 491 7.76 -22.84 10.74
N MET A 492 6.63 -23.40 10.34
CA MET A 492 6.56 -24.43 9.32
C MET A 492 5.40 -24.18 8.35
N PRO A 493 5.54 -24.56 7.09
CA PRO A 493 4.49 -24.42 6.12
C PRO A 493 3.39 -25.48 6.30
N LEU A 494 2.14 -25.05 6.19
CA LEU A 494 0.96 -25.91 5.98
C LEU A 494 0.49 -25.79 4.54
N ARG A 495 -0.08 -26.86 4.01
CA ARG A 495 -0.58 -26.91 2.64
C ARG A 495 -1.78 -27.84 2.49
N ILE A 496 -2.81 -27.35 1.79
CA ILE A 496 -3.94 -28.14 1.29
C ILE A 496 -3.97 -27.98 -0.22
N GLU A 497 -3.77 -29.07 -0.95
CA GLU A 497 -3.89 -29.11 -2.41
C GLU A 497 -5.27 -29.57 -2.86
N GLY A 498 -5.64 -29.22 -4.09
CA GLY A 498 -6.86 -29.70 -4.72
C GLY A 498 -8.15 -29.16 -4.09
N VAL A 499 -8.09 -28.01 -3.43
CA VAL A 499 -9.29 -27.31 -2.95
C VAL A 499 -10.15 -26.94 -4.17
N ARG A 500 -11.30 -27.59 -4.28
CA ARG A 500 -12.19 -27.40 -5.44
C ARG A 500 -13.15 -26.24 -5.18
N VAL A 501 -12.85 -25.08 -5.70
CA VAL A 501 -13.73 -23.91 -5.66
C VAL A 501 -14.90 -24.09 -6.65
N ARG A 502 -16.10 -23.71 -6.21
CA ARG A 502 -17.35 -23.77 -6.96
C ARG A 502 -18.18 -22.51 -6.75
N ASN A 503 -18.88 -22.09 -7.83
CA ASN A 503 -19.83 -20.97 -7.81
C ASN A 503 -19.22 -19.65 -7.32
N GLY A 504 -17.91 -19.44 -7.57
CA GLY A 504 -17.21 -18.22 -7.18
C GLY A 504 -17.19 -17.93 -5.68
N LYS A 505 -17.23 -18.99 -4.83
CA LYS A 505 -17.23 -18.84 -3.37
C LYS A 505 -16.32 -19.88 -2.70
N ALA A 506 -15.60 -19.44 -1.68
CA ALA A 506 -14.84 -20.30 -0.78
C ALA A 506 -14.86 -19.70 0.64
N THR A 507 -14.76 -20.56 1.65
CA THR A 507 -14.44 -20.14 3.02
C THR A 507 -13.13 -20.79 3.40
N VAL A 508 -12.19 -19.99 3.88
CA VAL A 508 -10.90 -20.47 4.42
C VAL A 508 -10.84 -20.20 5.91
N GLY A 509 -10.09 -21.01 6.64
CA GLY A 509 -10.00 -20.75 8.07
C GLY A 509 -9.20 -21.76 8.88
N PHE A 510 -9.24 -21.52 10.19
CA PHE A 510 -8.56 -22.31 11.21
C PHE A 510 -9.55 -22.66 12.32
N HIS A 511 -9.51 -23.90 12.77
CA HIS A 511 -10.25 -24.36 13.95
C HIS A 511 -9.23 -24.90 14.96
N VAL A 512 -9.17 -24.29 16.13
CA VAL A 512 -8.10 -24.52 17.11
C VAL A 512 -8.70 -24.77 18.48
N SER A 513 -8.28 -25.85 19.13
CA SER A 513 -8.61 -26.18 20.52
C SER A 513 -7.34 -26.41 21.31
N GLY A 514 -7.15 -25.67 22.40
CA GLY A 514 -5.94 -25.71 23.23
C GLY A 514 -6.23 -25.71 24.73
N ASP A 515 -5.28 -26.23 25.49
CA ASP A 515 -5.25 -26.16 26.95
C ASP A 515 -4.90 -24.73 27.41
N ALA A 516 -5.12 -24.46 28.69
CA ALA A 516 -4.69 -23.20 29.31
C ALA A 516 -3.18 -22.98 29.12
N GLY A 517 -2.79 -21.83 28.59
CA GLY A 517 -1.39 -21.45 28.36
C GLY A 517 -0.75 -22.03 27.09
N ALA A 518 -1.48 -22.80 26.28
CA ALA A 518 -1.03 -23.17 24.95
C ALA A 518 -1.07 -21.97 23.98
N GLU A 519 -0.08 -21.85 23.11
CA GLU A 519 0.08 -20.72 22.18
C GLU A 519 0.28 -21.23 20.74
N CYS A 520 -0.48 -20.69 19.80
CA CYS A 520 -0.34 -20.96 18.37
C CYS A 520 -0.33 -19.63 17.59
N GLN A 521 0.60 -19.51 16.67
CA GLN A 521 0.66 -18.39 15.72
C GLN A 521 0.52 -18.93 14.30
N ILE A 522 -0.21 -18.19 13.46
CA ILE A 522 -0.45 -18.50 12.05
C ILE A 522 -0.22 -17.25 11.23
N ASP A 523 0.39 -17.38 10.06
CA ASP A 523 0.74 -16.28 9.20
C ASP A 523 0.78 -16.68 7.71
N ASP A 524 0.95 -15.71 6.82
CA ASP A 524 1.11 -15.88 5.36
C ASP A 524 0.04 -16.80 4.73
N VAL A 525 -1.22 -16.54 5.06
CA VAL A 525 -2.34 -17.34 4.55
C VAL A 525 -2.62 -17.02 3.09
N THR A 526 -2.65 -18.04 2.25
CA THR A 526 -2.95 -17.87 0.81
C THR A 526 -4.02 -18.84 0.32
N LEU A 527 -4.75 -18.43 -0.72
CA LEU A 527 -5.58 -19.30 -1.57
C LEU A 527 -5.31 -18.95 -3.04
N VAL A 528 -4.53 -19.78 -3.70
CA VAL A 528 -4.04 -19.54 -5.07
C VAL A 528 -4.53 -20.64 -6.01
N ARG A 529 -4.98 -20.26 -7.22
CA ARG A 529 -5.45 -21.19 -8.24
C ARG A 529 -4.29 -22.08 -8.75
N GLN A 530 -4.52 -23.37 -8.86
CA GLN A 530 -3.57 -24.27 -9.54
C GLN A 530 -3.64 -24.01 -11.06
N GLN A 531 -2.48 -23.91 -11.68
CA GLN A 531 -2.33 -23.73 -13.13
C GLN A 531 -2.45 -25.06 -13.87
#